data_e044d0db198cc8d1e88e6f324e09a694
#
_entry.id   e044d0db198cc8d1e88e6f324e09a694
#
_cell.length_a   1.000
_cell.length_b   1.000
_cell.length_c   1.000
_cell.angle_alpha   90.00
_cell.angle_beta   90.00
_cell.angle_gamma   90.00
#
_symmetry.space_group_name_H-M   'P 1'
#
loop_
_entity.id
_entity.type
_entity.pdbx_description
1 polymer ?
#
loop_
_entity_poly.entity_id
_entity_poly.type
_entity_poly.pdbx_seq_one_letter_code
_entity_poly.pdbx_strand_id
1 'polypeptide(L)'
;VFLREKAEAMLGWLKEIIYRDGKIPLLNDAAFGIAPVAKDLMEYGQRLGITCCKKVKLKESGYRKLQFGKFELLMDVGEVGPDYQPGHAHADTFSFELYINGRPVIVDTGTSTYEVNDTRFYERSTAAHNTIVVSGQNSSQVWAGHRVARRARVRVICDEEERVVAQHDGYKRLGTLHTRGVEKIEENIRIVDEIDGEGCAYLHFMPEEKIILNGNILTGSDFCIELNGTRTIESFS
;
A
#
# COMPACT_ATOMS: atom_id res chain seq x y z
N VAL A 1 13.40 28.17 13.60
CA VAL A 1 11.95 27.98 13.66
C VAL A 1 11.51 27.02 12.56
N PHE A 2 11.65 27.36 11.26
CA PHE A 2 11.16 26.56 10.12
C PHE A 2 11.64 25.09 10.11
N LEU A 3 12.95 24.84 10.25
CA LEU A 3 13.50 23.47 10.22
C LEU A 3 12.97 22.61 11.38
N ARG A 4 12.80 23.21 12.56
CA ARG A 4 12.25 22.54 13.72
C ARG A 4 10.79 22.13 13.50
N GLU A 5 9.97 23.05 13.00
CA GLU A 5 8.56 22.78 12.69
C GLU A 5 8.40 21.67 11.64
N LYS A 6 9.29 21.66 10.63
CA LYS A 6 9.30 20.56 9.63
C LYS A 6 9.72 19.23 10.24
N ALA A 7 10.74 19.20 11.10
CA ALA A 7 11.15 17.98 11.79
C ALA A 7 10.04 17.44 12.72
N GLU A 8 9.34 18.33 13.44
CA GLU A 8 8.18 17.95 14.26
C GLU A 8 7.06 17.35 13.40
N ALA A 9 6.76 17.95 12.23
CA ALA A 9 5.77 17.42 11.30
C ALA A 9 6.19 16.07 10.71
N MET A 10 7.47 15.89 10.34
CA MET A 10 8.01 14.63 9.83
C MET A 10 7.95 13.51 10.86
N LEU A 11 8.30 13.76 12.11
CA LEU A 11 8.17 12.80 13.21
C LEU A 11 6.69 12.47 13.48
N GLY A 12 5.80 13.46 13.36
CA GLY A 12 4.36 13.25 13.45
C GLY A 12 3.83 12.34 12.36
N TRP A 13 4.25 12.58 11.13
CA TRP A 13 3.89 11.75 9.99
C TRP A 13 4.42 10.32 10.15
N LEU A 14 5.69 10.16 10.55
CA LEU A 14 6.28 8.86 10.80
C LEU A 14 5.50 8.08 11.87
N LYS A 15 5.09 8.75 12.96
CA LYS A 15 4.29 8.13 14.02
C LYS A 15 2.93 7.61 13.54
N GLU A 16 2.29 8.32 12.60
CA GLU A 16 0.98 7.91 12.07
C GLU A 16 1.09 6.79 11.04
N ILE A 17 2.20 6.72 10.26
CA ILE A 17 2.32 5.72 9.19
C ILE A 17 2.82 4.35 9.68
N ILE A 18 3.65 4.29 10.71
CA ILE A 18 4.17 3.02 11.25
C ILE A 18 3.07 2.15 11.83
N TYR A 19 3.26 0.83 11.76
CA TYR A 19 2.39 -0.14 12.40
C TYR A 19 2.67 -0.23 13.90
N ARG A 20 1.81 -0.95 14.65
CA ARG A 20 1.96 -1.14 16.12
C ARG A 20 3.27 -1.83 16.50
N ASP A 21 3.84 -2.65 15.61
CA ASP A 21 5.15 -3.27 15.81
C ASP A 21 6.33 -2.31 15.53
N GLY A 22 6.06 -1.08 15.11
CA GLY A 22 7.05 -0.03 14.83
C GLY A 22 7.65 -0.08 13.43
N LYS A 23 7.21 -1.00 12.57
CA LYS A 23 7.69 -1.09 11.18
C LYS A 23 7.00 -0.08 10.28
N ILE A 24 7.71 0.32 9.24
CA ILE A 24 7.18 1.14 8.14
C ILE A 24 6.47 0.24 7.11
N PRO A 25 5.50 0.77 6.35
CA PRO A 25 4.99 0.07 5.17
C PRO A 25 6.06 -0.02 4.07
N LEU A 26 6.02 -1.10 3.29
CA LEU A 26 6.96 -1.36 2.18
C LEU A 26 6.39 -0.91 0.83
N LEU A 27 5.74 0.24 0.76
CA LEU A 27 5.21 0.80 -0.49
C LEU A 27 6.30 1.54 -1.26
N ASN A 28 6.23 1.49 -2.60
CA ASN A 28 7.22 2.10 -3.49
C ASN A 28 8.64 1.57 -3.22
N ASP A 29 9.66 2.43 -3.29
CA ASP A 29 11.06 2.06 -3.01
C ASP A 29 11.38 1.96 -1.50
N ALA A 30 10.43 1.55 -0.67
CA ALA A 30 10.70 1.30 0.74
C ALA A 30 11.39 -0.05 0.95
N ALA A 31 12.33 -0.11 1.89
CA ALA A 31 13.00 -1.33 2.30
C ALA A 31 13.44 -1.27 3.77
N PHE A 32 13.49 -2.42 4.43
CA PHE A 32 14.04 -2.49 5.78
C PHE A 32 15.57 -2.43 5.76
N GLY A 33 16.16 -1.85 6.81
CA GLY A 33 17.61 -1.85 7.03
C GLY A 33 18.41 -0.80 6.25
N ILE A 34 17.78 -0.01 5.38
CA ILE A 34 18.44 1.07 4.62
C ILE A 34 18.46 2.42 5.34
N ALA A 35 17.65 2.57 6.37
CA ALA A 35 17.56 3.77 7.20
C ALA A 35 17.38 3.38 8.68
N PRO A 36 17.64 4.32 9.62
CA PRO A 36 17.33 4.09 11.04
C PRO A 36 15.85 3.74 11.22
N VAL A 37 15.56 2.81 12.13
CA VAL A 37 14.19 2.44 12.45
C VAL A 37 13.43 3.60 13.11
N ALA A 38 12.11 3.58 13.02
CA ALA A 38 11.27 4.67 13.53
C ALA A 38 11.53 5.01 15.00
N LYS A 39 11.77 4.00 15.83
CA LYS A 39 12.12 4.17 17.26
C LYS A 39 13.37 5.04 17.44
N ASP A 40 14.44 4.76 16.69
CA ASP A 40 15.70 5.51 16.80
C ASP A 40 15.53 6.97 16.38
N LEU A 41 14.74 7.22 15.34
CA LEU A 41 14.41 8.57 14.87
C LEU A 41 13.58 9.34 15.90
N MET A 42 12.61 8.69 16.56
CA MET A 42 11.83 9.30 17.64
C MET A 42 12.71 9.65 18.85
N GLU A 43 13.59 8.74 19.27
CA GLU A 43 14.54 8.96 20.37
C GLU A 43 15.55 10.08 20.03
N TYR A 44 16.01 10.13 18.78
CA TYR A 44 16.88 11.21 18.32
C TYR A 44 16.16 12.57 18.38
N GLY A 45 14.91 12.62 17.91
CA GLY A 45 14.08 13.82 18.05
C GLY A 45 13.96 14.28 19.50
N GLN A 46 13.69 13.36 20.43
CA GLN A 46 13.60 13.67 21.86
C GLN A 46 14.90 14.27 22.39
N ARG A 47 16.08 13.72 22.04
CA ARG A 47 17.39 14.26 22.44
C ARG A 47 17.61 15.69 21.93
N LEU A 48 17.04 16.04 20.77
CA LEU A 48 17.09 17.39 20.22
C LEU A 48 15.99 18.31 20.78
N GLY A 49 15.16 17.84 21.69
CA GLY A 49 13.99 18.56 22.20
C GLY A 49 12.90 18.77 21.15
N ILE A 50 12.88 17.96 20.08
CA ILE A 50 11.87 17.96 19.04
C ILE A 50 10.81 16.93 19.44
N THR A 51 9.60 17.39 19.71
CA THR A 51 8.50 16.52 20.13
C THR A 51 7.35 16.58 19.13
N CYS A 52 6.77 15.43 18.81
CA CYS A 52 5.59 15.34 17.99
C CYS A 52 4.36 15.69 18.86
N CYS A 53 3.94 16.95 18.85
CA CYS A 53 2.81 17.44 19.64
C CYS A 53 1.49 17.43 18.89
N LYS A 54 1.49 17.23 17.57
CA LYS A 54 0.28 17.30 16.74
C LYS A 54 0.04 15.99 15.98
N LYS A 55 -1.20 15.51 16.00
CA LYS A 55 -1.64 14.44 15.12
C LYS A 55 -1.57 14.95 13.68
N VAL A 56 -0.79 14.28 12.84
CA VAL A 56 -0.64 14.59 11.42
C VAL A 56 -1.60 13.72 10.64
N LYS A 57 -2.26 14.27 9.64
CA LYS A 57 -3.12 13.50 8.74
C LYS A 57 -2.29 12.98 7.56
N LEU A 58 -2.43 11.69 7.23
CA LEU A 58 -1.74 11.06 6.10
C LEU A 58 -2.33 11.46 4.73
N LYS A 59 -3.48 12.15 4.70
CA LYS A 59 -4.23 12.50 3.48
C LYS A 59 -3.40 13.15 2.38
N GLU A 60 -2.56 14.12 2.75
CA GLU A 60 -1.74 14.88 1.78
C GLU A 60 -0.60 14.04 1.19
N SER A 61 -0.17 12.99 1.88
CA SER A 61 0.81 12.04 1.37
C SER A 61 0.19 10.90 0.56
N GLY A 62 -1.13 10.90 0.38
CA GLY A 62 -1.85 9.89 -0.38
C GLY A 62 -2.22 8.64 0.40
N TYR A 63 -1.70 8.44 1.60
CA TYR A 63 -1.98 7.24 2.38
C TYR A 63 -3.26 7.35 3.21
N ARG A 64 -3.93 6.21 3.39
CA ARG A 64 -5.07 6.05 4.30
C ARG A 64 -4.81 4.87 5.21
N LYS A 65 -4.96 5.10 6.50
CA LYS A 65 -4.79 4.06 7.52
C LYS A 65 -6.09 3.86 8.28
N LEU A 66 -6.62 2.64 8.18
CA LEU A 66 -7.77 2.19 8.96
C LEU A 66 -7.27 1.33 10.11
N GLN A 67 -7.63 1.69 11.33
CA GLN A 67 -7.23 0.97 12.54
C GLN A 67 -8.45 0.72 13.40
N PHE A 68 -8.81 -0.54 13.61
CA PHE A 68 -9.88 -0.94 14.53
C PHE A 68 -9.70 -2.38 14.99
N GLY A 69 -10.03 -2.63 16.26
CA GLY A 69 -9.88 -3.95 16.85
C GLY A 69 -8.47 -4.52 16.65
N LYS A 70 -8.41 -5.68 16.02
CA LYS A 70 -7.16 -6.38 15.69
C LYS A 70 -6.49 -5.94 14.40
N PHE A 71 -7.14 -5.11 13.59
CA PHE A 71 -6.71 -4.76 12.25
C PHE A 71 -5.97 -3.43 12.17
N GLU A 72 -4.94 -3.39 11.33
CA GLU A 72 -4.29 -2.20 10.82
C GLU A 72 -4.13 -2.37 9.32
N LEU A 73 -4.85 -1.59 8.52
CA LEU A 73 -4.76 -1.58 7.08
C LEU A 73 -4.23 -0.21 6.62
N LEU A 74 -3.19 -0.22 5.82
CA LEU A 74 -2.69 0.97 5.12
C LEU A 74 -2.92 0.79 3.63
N MET A 75 -3.53 1.78 2.96
CA MET A 75 -3.76 1.79 1.51
C MET A 75 -3.14 3.03 0.88
N ASP A 76 -2.54 2.87 -0.30
CA ASP A 76 -2.08 3.98 -1.14
C ASP A 76 -3.19 4.45 -2.08
N VAL A 77 -3.67 5.68 -1.85
CA VAL A 77 -4.59 6.40 -2.73
C VAL A 77 -3.96 7.70 -3.25
N GLY A 78 -2.64 7.75 -3.24
CA GLY A 78 -1.84 8.88 -3.70
C GLY A 78 -1.62 8.90 -5.22
N GLU A 79 -1.09 10.00 -5.67
CA GLU A 79 -0.56 10.12 -7.02
C GLU A 79 0.75 9.33 -7.15
N VAL A 80 1.01 8.78 -8.32
CA VAL A 80 2.21 7.98 -8.60
C VAL A 80 3.45 8.87 -8.63
N GLY A 81 4.04 9.05 -7.45
CA GLY A 81 5.17 9.93 -7.22
C GLY A 81 4.89 11.43 -7.46
N PRO A 82 5.79 12.30 -7.02
CA PRO A 82 5.67 13.74 -7.26
C PRO A 82 5.93 14.07 -8.74
N ASP A 83 5.34 15.16 -9.24
CA ASP A 83 5.44 15.55 -10.64
C ASP A 83 6.88 15.82 -11.09
N TYR A 84 7.70 16.35 -10.19
CA TYR A 84 9.09 16.72 -10.48
C TYR A 84 10.09 15.55 -10.37
N GLN A 85 9.77 14.46 -9.66
CA GLN A 85 10.69 13.36 -9.42
C GLN A 85 9.97 12.03 -9.09
N PRO A 86 9.31 11.38 -10.07
CA PRO A 86 8.58 10.15 -9.82
C PRO A 86 9.45 8.88 -9.86
N GLY A 87 10.78 8.99 -9.87
CA GLY A 87 11.69 7.88 -10.12
C GLY A 87 11.63 6.74 -9.11
N HIS A 88 11.17 7.00 -7.90
CA HIS A 88 11.00 6.02 -6.84
C HIS A 88 9.60 5.40 -6.77
N ALA A 89 8.68 5.86 -7.62
CA ALA A 89 7.32 5.35 -7.65
C ALA A 89 7.22 4.02 -8.40
N HIS A 90 6.30 3.20 -7.96
CA HIS A 90 5.90 1.95 -8.60
C HIS A 90 4.52 2.11 -9.28
N ALA A 91 4.08 1.09 -10.00
CA ALA A 91 2.72 1.01 -10.52
C ALA A 91 1.79 0.35 -9.47
N ASP A 92 1.81 0.85 -8.26
CA ASP A 92 1.25 0.29 -7.03
C ASP A 92 -0.06 0.95 -6.56
N THR A 93 -0.65 1.80 -7.41
CA THR A 93 -1.89 2.51 -7.08
C THR A 93 -2.95 1.56 -6.51
N PHE A 94 -3.46 1.90 -5.32
CA PHE A 94 -4.39 1.11 -4.50
C PHE A 94 -3.79 -0.14 -3.86
N SER A 95 -2.46 -0.34 -3.90
CA SER A 95 -1.85 -1.35 -3.05
C SER A 95 -2.15 -1.08 -1.58
N PHE A 96 -2.26 -2.13 -0.81
CA PHE A 96 -2.47 -2.06 0.62
C PHE A 96 -1.64 -3.11 1.36
N GLU A 97 -1.35 -2.83 2.62
CA GLU A 97 -0.82 -3.80 3.57
C GLU A 97 -1.82 -4.01 4.70
N LEU A 98 -1.89 -5.22 5.22
CA LEU A 98 -2.77 -5.59 6.31
C LEU A 98 -2.01 -6.29 7.43
N TYR A 99 -2.11 -5.73 8.62
CA TYR A 99 -1.63 -6.31 9.87
C TYR A 99 -2.82 -6.80 10.72
N ILE A 100 -2.67 -7.96 11.33
CA ILE A 100 -3.67 -8.55 12.23
C ILE A 100 -2.99 -8.87 13.56
N ASN A 101 -3.54 -8.40 14.67
CA ASN A 101 -2.93 -8.55 16.00
C ASN A 101 -1.46 -8.06 16.07
N GLY A 102 -1.12 -6.99 15.34
CA GLY A 102 0.24 -6.44 15.27
C GLY A 102 1.22 -7.28 14.45
N ARG A 103 0.75 -8.29 13.69
CA ARG A 103 1.57 -9.11 12.79
C ARG A 103 1.23 -8.81 11.33
N PRO A 104 2.23 -8.68 10.44
CA PRO A 104 1.99 -8.52 9.01
C PRO A 104 1.36 -9.80 8.45
N VAL A 105 0.32 -9.64 7.63
CA VAL A 105 -0.39 -10.74 6.96
C VAL A 105 -0.36 -10.56 5.45
N ILE A 106 -0.88 -9.43 4.96
CA ILE A 106 -0.75 -9.03 3.56
C ILE A 106 0.28 -7.90 3.52
N VAL A 107 1.31 -8.09 2.72
CA VAL A 107 2.50 -7.23 2.69
C VAL A 107 2.81 -6.78 1.27
N ASP A 108 3.47 -5.65 1.14
CA ASP A 108 4.03 -5.23 -0.14
C ASP A 108 5.46 -5.77 -0.30
N THR A 109 5.92 -5.87 -1.54
CA THR A 109 7.27 -6.38 -1.84
C THR A 109 8.36 -5.35 -1.57
N GLY A 110 8.03 -4.06 -1.56
CA GLY A 110 9.00 -2.98 -1.45
C GLY A 110 10.03 -3.02 -2.59
N THR A 111 11.28 -2.70 -2.25
CA THR A 111 12.40 -2.81 -3.20
C THR A 111 13.59 -3.54 -2.59
N SER A 112 14.23 -4.41 -3.37
CA SER A 112 15.44 -5.13 -2.98
C SER A 112 16.69 -4.65 -3.76
N THR A 113 16.49 -3.99 -4.90
CA THR A 113 17.58 -3.56 -5.78
C THR A 113 17.19 -2.32 -6.60
N TYR A 114 18.20 -1.52 -6.96
CA TYR A 114 18.11 -0.44 -7.95
C TYR A 114 18.77 -0.79 -9.28
N GLU A 115 19.33 -1.99 -9.39
CA GLU A 115 19.90 -2.46 -10.65
C GLU A 115 18.81 -2.67 -11.69
N VAL A 116 19.14 -2.41 -12.96
CA VAL A 116 18.23 -2.59 -14.09
C VAL A 116 18.20 -4.07 -14.46
N ASN A 117 17.34 -4.84 -13.80
CA ASN A 117 17.17 -6.28 -13.97
C ASN A 117 15.70 -6.70 -13.81
N ASP A 118 15.40 -7.98 -14.01
CA ASP A 118 14.04 -8.51 -13.96
C ASP A 118 13.40 -8.38 -12.57
N THR A 119 14.18 -8.50 -11.48
CA THR A 119 13.71 -8.30 -10.12
C THR A 119 13.18 -6.87 -9.95
N ARG A 120 13.98 -5.87 -10.34
CA ARG A 120 13.57 -4.46 -10.28
C ARG A 120 12.34 -4.17 -11.14
N PHE A 121 12.26 -4.79 -12.33
CA PHE A 121 11.10 -4.63 -13.22
C PHE A 121 9.84 -5.23 -12.60
N TYR A 122 9.94 -6.39 -11.96
CA TYR A 122 8.84 -7.02 -11.26
C TYR A 122 8.40 -6.19 -10.05
N GLU A 123 9.31 -5.83 -9.15
CA GLU A 123 9.01 -5.05 -7.93
C GLU A 123 8.28 -3.74 -8.22
N ARG A 124 8.53 -3.13 -9.38
CA ARG A 124 7.86 -1.90 -9.81
C ARG A 124 6.55 -2.13 -10.58
N SER A 125 6.25 -3.36 -10.96
CA SER A 125 5.06 -3.69 -11.73
C SER A 125 3.83 -3.79 -10.84
N THR A 126 2.65 -3.59 -11.41
CA THR A 126 1.39 -3.71 -10.66
C THR A 126 1.17 -5.12 -10.08
N ALA A 127 1.72 -6.15 -10.72
CA ALA A 127 1.60 -7.54 -10.25
C ALA A 127 2.37 -7.82 -8.94
N ALA A 128 3.36 -6.98 -8.59
CA ALA A 128 4.11 -7.10 -7.34
C ALA A 128 3.39 -6.48 -6.13
N HIS A 129 2.20 -5.93 -6.33
CA HIS A 129 1.47 -5.17 -5.33
C HIS A 129 0.07 -5.74 -5.09
N ASN A 130 -0.53 -5.41 -3.96
CA ASN A 130 -1.85 -5.90 -3.56
C ASN A 130 -2.96 -5.08 -4.24
N THR A 131 -3.09 -5.22 -5.55
CA THR A 131 -4.03 -4.46 -6.39
C THR A 131 -4.47 -5.27 -7.62
N ILE A 132 -5.20 -4.62 -8.54
CA ILE A 132 -5.74 -5.26 -9.75
C ILE A 132 -4.84 -4.99 -10.95
N VAL A 133 -4.51 -6.03 -11.70
CA VAL A 133 -3.91 -5.97 -13.04
C VAL A 133 -5.01 -6.21 -14.07
N VAL A 134 -5.16 -5.32 -15.05
CA VAL A 134 -6.15 -5.44 -16.14
C VAL A 134 -5.44 -5.82 -17.44
N SER A 135 -5.88 -6.92 -18.06
CA SER A 135 -5.33 -7.42 -19.35
C SER A 135 -3.80 -7.55 -19.34
N GLY A 136 -3.20 -7.94 -18.22
CA GLY A 136 -1.75 -8.08 -18.07
C GLY A 136 -0.96 -6.77 -18.14
N GLN A 137 -1.62 -5.61 -18.00
CA GLN A 137 -1.00 -4.29 -18.08
C GLN A 137 -0.81 -3.66 -16.70
N ASN A 138 0.27 -2.91 -16.54
CA ASN A 138 0.46 -2.07 -15.37
C ASN A 138 -0.50 -0.87 -15.35
N SER A 139 -0.94 -0.45 -14.16
CA SER A 139 -1.76 0.75 -13.94
C SER A 139 -1.04 2.03 -14.36
N SER A 140 0.29 2.05 -14.26
CA SER A 140 1.18 3.11 -14.72
C SER A 140 2.31 2.52 -15.53
N GLN A 141 2.85 3.27 -16.47
CA GLN A 141 3.97 2.79 -17.27
C GLN A 141 5.28 2.94 -16.47
N VAL A 142 5.91 1.82 -16.13
CA VAL A 142 7.22 1.78 -15.47
C VAL A 142 8.21 0.99 -16.33
N TRP A 143 9.45 1.49 -16.43
CA TRP A 143 10.53 0.79 -17.17
C TRP A 143 11.90 1.27 -16.69
N ALA A 144 12.94 0.54 -17.07
CA ALA A 144 14.29 0.73 -16.53
C ALA A 144 14.27 0.81 -14.98
N GLY A 145 15.31 1.30 -14.34
CA GLY A 145 15.37 1.37 -12.88
C GLY A 145 14.44 2.42 -12.25
N HIS A 146 14.19 3.56 -12.96
CA HIS A 146 13.56 4.76 -12.37
C HIS A 146 12.63 5.53 -13.33
N ARG A 147 12.25 4.97 -14.47
CA ARG A 147 11.40 5.65 -15.43
C ARG A 147 9.93 5.39 -15.16
N VAL A 148 9.13 6.45 -15.20
CA VAL A 148 7.68 6.40 -15.02
C VAL A 148 7.00 7.33 -16.02
N ALA A 149 5.92 6.86 -16.65
CA ALA A 149 5.07 7.65 -17.51
C ALA A 149 3.62 7.16 -17.44
N ARG A 150 2.71 7.89 -18.08
CA ARG A 150 1.27 7.54 -18.08
C ARG A 150 0.77 7.13 -16.70
N ARG A 151 1.13 7.95 -15.72
CA ARG A 151 0.82 7.73 -14.32
C ARG A 151 -0.69 7.70 -14.12
N ALA A 152 -1.18 6.70 -13.38
CA ALA A 152 -2.56 6.66 -12.90
C ALA A 152 -2.86 7.95 -12.12
N ARG A 153 -4.00 8.58 -12.42
CA ARG A 153 -4.51 9.73 -11.67
C ARG A 153 -5.60 9.27 -10.74
N VAL A 154 -5.49 9.63 -9.49
CA VAL A 154 -6.39 9.18 -8.43
C VAL A 154 -7.41 10.27 -8.09
N ARG A 155 -8.65 9.86 -7.91
CA ARG A 155 -9.73 10.66 -7.33
C ARG A 155 -10.29 9.93 -6.11
N VAL A 156 -10.12 10.49 -4.93
CA VAL A 156 -10.79 10.01 -3.72
C VAL A 156 -12.26 10.40 -3.78
N ILE A 157 -13.15 9.42 -3.67
CA ILE A 157 -14.61 9.57 -3.77
C ILE A 157 -15.23 9.67 -2.37
N CYS A 158 -14.75 8.83 -1.44
CA CYS A 158 -15.16 8.83 -0.04
C CYS A 158 -13.92 8.77 0.84
N ASP A 159 -13.86 9.53 1.91
CA ASP A 159 -12.71 9.64 2.80
C ASP A 159 -13.17 9.85 4.24
N GLU A 160 -13.74 8.79 4.79
CA GLU A 160 -14.27 8.71 6.15
C GLU A 160 -13.34 7.90 7.06
N GLU A 161 -13.53 7.94 8.36
CA GLU A 161 -12.67 7.25 9.32
C GLU A 161 -12.68 5.72 9.16
N GLU A 162 -13.84 5.15 8.83
CA GLU A 162 -14.04 3.70 8.68
C GLU A 162 -14.28 3.28 7.21
N ARG A 163 -14.21 4.23 6.26
CA ARG A 163 -14.46 3.94 4.84
C ARG A 163 -13.66 4.86 3.92
N VAL A 164 -12.95 4.25 2.99
CA VAL A 164 -12.22 4.95 1.93
C VAL A 164 -12.63 4.36 0.59
N VAL A 165 -13.03 5.21 -0.36
CA VAL A 165 -13.31 4.81 -1.74
C VAL A 165 -12.54 5.74 -2.66
N ALA A 166 -11.77 5.17 -3.57
CA ALA A 166 -11.01 5.92 -4.56
C ALA A 166 -11.09 5.26 -5.94
N GLN A 167 -10.92 6.05 -6.99
CA GLN A 167 -10.92 5.62 -8.38
C GLN A 167 -9.67 6.14 -9.07
N HIS A 168 -9.06 5.34 -9.93
CA HIS A 168 -7.97 5.79 -10.79
C HIS A 168 -8.22 5.50 -12.28
N ASP A 169 -7.54 6.26 -13.14
CA ASP A 169 -7.68 6.20 -14.59
C ASP A 169 -6.55 5.42 -15.30
N GLY A 170 -5.71 4.71 -14.55
CA GLY A 170 -4.55 3.98 -15.09
C GLY A 170 -4.90 3.01 -16.23
N TYR A 171 -6.09 2.47 -16.22
CA TYR A 171 -6.62 1.55 -17.23
C TYR A 171 -7.58 2.18 -18.25
N LYS A 172 -7.72 3.51 -18.25
CA LYS A 172 -8.60 4.23 -19.18
C LYS A 172 -8.32 3.89 -20.66
N ARG A 173 -7.05 3.64 -21.02
CA ARG A 173 -6.67 3.20 -22.37
C ARG A 173 -7.20 1.81 -22.75
N LEU A 174 -7.59 1.00 -21.76
CA LEU A 174 -8.21 -0.32 -21.93
C LEU A 174 -9.74 -0.24 -21.85
N GLY A 175 -10.30 0.96 -21.74
CA GLY A 175 -11.74 1.20 -21.67
C GLY A 175 -12.34 1.09 -20.27
N THR A 176 -11.53 0.93 -19.22
CA THR A 176 -12.01 0.80 -17.85
C THR A 176 -11.32 1.77 -16.89
N LEU A 177 -11.99 2.03 -15.77
CA LEU A 177 -11.43 2.66 -14.59
C LEU A 177 -11.35 1.59 -13.49
N HIS A 178 -10.46 1.76 -12.53
CA HIS A 178 -10.45 0.90 -11.35
C HIS A 178 -10.91 1.71 -10.14
N THR A 179 -11.95 1.23 -9.47
CA THR A 179 -12.44 1.77 -8.21
C THR A 179 -12.16 0.76 -7.10
N ARG A 180 -11.51 1.19 -6.02
CA ARG A 180 -11.34 0.39 -4.81
C ARG A 180 -12.02 1.06 -3.64
N GLY A 181 -12.86 0.30 -2.95
CA GLY A 181 -13.43 0.64 -1.65
C GLY A 181 -12.82 -0.24 -0.56
N VAL A 182 -12.44 0.37 0.56
CA VAL A 182 -12.07 -0.32 1.79
C VAL A 182 -12.94 0.21 2.90
N GLU A 183 -13.63 -0.67 3.61
CA GLU A 183 -14.55 -0.28 4.67
C GLU A 183 -14.54 -1.27 5.83
N LYS A 184 -14.76 -0.77 7.03
CA LYS A 184 -15.06 -1.58 8.20
C LYS A 184 -16.51 -2.04 8.14
N ILE A 185 -16.73 -3.33 8.35
CA ILE A 185 -18.06 -3.92 8.50
C ILE A 185 -18.07 -4.74 9.77
N GLU A 186 -18.78 -4.26 10.78
CA GLU A 186 -18.76 -4.85 12.11
C GLU A 186 -17.32 -5.03 12.62
N GLU A 187 -16.87 -6.24 12.86
CA GLU A 187 -15.50 -6.57 13.29
C GLU A 187 -14.59 -7.04 12.14
N ASN A 188 -14.98 -6.76 10.88
CA ASN A 188 -14.25 -7.19 9.69
C ASN A 188 -13.89 -6.03 8.77
N ILE A 189 -13.01 -6.29 7.80
CA ILE A 189 -12.70 -5.39 6.69
C ILE A 189 -13.32 -5.96 5.43
N ARG A 190 -13.98 -5.11 4.65
CA ARG A 190 -14.38 -5.40 3.27
C ARG A 190 -13.52 -4.59 2.32
N ILE A 191 -12.96 -5.26 1.31
CA ILE A 191 -12.30 -4.62 0.18
C ILE A 191 -13.13 -4.96 -1.05
N VAL A 192 -13.48 -3.94 -1.83
CA VAL A 192 -14.26 -4.08 -3.07
C VAL A 192 -13.50 -3.43 -4.21
N ASP A 193 -13.27 -4.18 -5.27
CA ASP A 193 -12.71 -3.69 -6.51
C ASP A 193 -13.75 -3.74 -7.61
N GLU A 194 -13.87 -2.64 -8.36
CA GLU A 194 -14.76 -2.51 -9.50
C GLU A 194 -13.96 -2.13 -10.73
N ILE A 195 -14.07 -2.93 -11.78
CA ILE A 195 -13.52 -2.70 -13.12
C ILE A 195 -14.54 -3.15 -14.17
N ASP A 196 -14.50 -2.52 -15.34
CA ASP A 196 -15.23 -3.03 -16.52
C ASP A 196 -14.33 -4.03 -17.25
N GLY A 197 -14.78 -5.30 -17.34
CA GLY A 197 -14.03 -6.37 -18.01
C GLY A 197 -13.28 -7.30 -17.04
N GLU A 198 -12.21 -7.91 -17.53
CA GLU A 198 -11.45 -8.91 -16.79
C GLU A 198 -10.17 -8.33 -16.17
N GLY A 199 -9.92 -8.69 -14.92
CA GLY A 199 -8.72 -8.33 -14.19
C GLY A 199 -8.26 -9.46 -13.27
N CYS A 200 -7.03 -9.37 -12.83
CA CYS A 200 -6.43 -10.27 -11.85
C CYS A 200 -6.07 -9.49 -10.58
N ALA A 201 -6.66 -9.85 -9.45
CA ALA A 201 -6.29 -9.32 -8.15
C ALA A 201 -5.10 -10.10 -7.60
N TYR A 202 -4.09 -9.38 -7.16
CA TYR A 202 -2.92 -9.95 -6.47
C TYR A 202 -3.01 -9.69 -4.98
N LEU A 203 -2.67 -10.72 -4.19
CA LEU A 203 -2.51 -10.64 -2.74
C LEU A 203 -1.19 -11.32 -2.37
N HIS A 204 -0.28 -10.58 -1.78
CA HIS A 204 1.02 -11.06 -1.35
C HIS A 204 1.00 -11.27 0.17
N PHE A 205 1.13 -12.51 0.58
CA PHE A 205 1.16 -12.88 2.00
C PHE A 205 2.59 -12.94 2.52
N MET A 206 2.75 -12.71 3.82
CA MET A 206 4.02 -12.99 4.46
C MET A 206 4.47 -14.42 4.15
N PRO A 207 5.77 -14.66 3.80
CA PRO A 207 6.27 -15.99 3.43
C PRO A 207 6.05 -17.07 4.51
N GLU A 208 6.01 -16.67 5.78
CA GLU A 208 5.80 -17.58 6.90
C GLU A 208 4.31 -17.92 7.12
N GLU A 209 3.40 -17.19 6.47
CA GLU A 209 1.96 -17.42 6.62
C GLU A 209 1.51 -18.60 5.77
N LYS A 210 0.96 -19.62 6.42
CA LYS A 210 0.43 -20.80 5.73
C LYS A 210 -1.00 -20.53 5.28
N ILE A 211 -1.18 -20.33 3.99
CA ILE A 211 -2.49 -20.11 3.39
C ILE A 211 -3.07 -21.41 2.88
N ILE A 212 -4.28 -21.70 3.30
CA ILE A 212 -5.08 -22.85 2.82
C ILE A 212 -6.25 -22.29 2.01
N LEU A 213 -6.32 -22.67 0.74
CA LEU A 213 -7.45 -22.35 -0.13
C LEU A 213 -8.47 -23.50 -0.12
N ASN A 214 -9.70 -23.18 0.23
CA ASN A 214 -10.85 -24.10 0.15
C ASN A 214 -12.03 -23.40 -0.53
N GLY A 215 -12.27 -23.73 -1.78
CA GLY A 215 -13.24 -23.02 -2.62
C GLY A 215 -12.83 -21.57 -2.83
N ASN A 216 -13.65 -20.64 -2.36
CA ASN A 216 -13.38 -19.20 -2.39
C ASN A 216 -12.88 -18.63 -1.04
N ILE A 217 -12.48 -19.49 -0.12
CA ILE A 217 -12.03 -19.09 1.21
C ILE A 217 -10.54 -19.36 1.36
N LEU A 218 -9.78 -18.31 1.66
CA LEU A 218 -8.39 -18.36 2.10
C LEU A 218 -8.35 -18.33 3.62
N THR A 219 -7.73 -19.32 4.23
CA THR A 219 -7.56 -19.41 5.68
C THR A 219 -6.09 -19.33 6.03
N GLY A 220 -5.71 -18.39 6.88
CA GLY A 220 -4.41 -18.28 7.51
C GLY A 220 -4.46 -18.69 8.98
N SER A 221 -3.41 -18.32 9.75
CA SER A 221 -3.25 -18.74 11.16
C SER A 221 -4.36 -18.20 12.07
N ASP A 222 -4.81 -16.96 11.88
CA ASP A 222 -5.79 -16.30 12.75
C ASP A 222 -6.77 -15.39 11.97
N PHE A 223 -6.91 -15.64 10.66
CA PHE A 223 -7.82 -14.92 9.78
C PHE A 223 -8.44 -15.82 8.72
N CYS A 224 -9.47 -15.30 8.10
CA CYS A 224 -10.15 -15.89 6.96
C CYS A 224 -10.50 -14.77 5.97
N ILE A 225 -10.26 -15.00 4.68
CA ILE A 225 -10.63 -14.09 3.59
C ILE A 225 -11.61 -14.84 2.69
N GLU A 226 -12.79 -14.29 2.51
CA GLU A 226 -13.76 -14.76 1.54
C GLU A 226 -13.62 -13.95 0.24
N LEU A 227 -13.38 -14.66 -0.87
CA LEU A 227 -13.20 -14.08 -2.20
C LEU A 227 -14.50 -14.19 -2.98
N ASN A 228 -15.17 -13.06 -3.20
CA ASN A 228 -16.43 -13.01 -3.93
C ASN A 228 -16.24 -12.40 -5.32
N GLY A 229 -16.94 -12.93 -6.32
CA GLY A 229 -16.85 -12.44 -7.71
C GLY A 229 -15.65 -12.95 -8.49
N THR A 230 -14.83 -13.84 -7.94
CA THR A 230 -13.69 -14.47 -8.63
C THR A 230 -14.13 -15.68 -9.44
N ARG A 231 -13.54 -15.86 -10.63
CA ARG A 231 -13.76 -17.03 -11.48
C ARG A 231 -12.72 -18.12 -11.28
N THR A 232 -11.47 -17.70 -11.06
CA THR A 232 -10.31 -18.59 -10.90
C THR A 232 -9.41 -18.02 -9.82
N ILE A 233 -8.85 -18.89 -8.98
CA ILE A 233 -7.86 -18.53 -7.96
C ILE A 233 -6.62 -19.36 -8.23
N GLU A 234 -5.48 -18.71 -8.36
CA GLU A 234 -4.17 -19.32 -8.58
C GLU A 234 -3.22 -18.91 -7.47
N SER A 235 -2.35 -19.80 -7.04
CA SER A 235 -1.27 -19.50 -6.08
C SER A 235 0.08 -19.65 -6.76
N PHE A 236 0.97 -18.72 -6.50
CA PHE A 236 2.35 -18.71 -6.97
C PHE A 236 3.29 -18.75 -5.75
N SER A 237 4.28 -19.59 -5.76
CA SER A 237 5.31 -19.72 -4.72
C SER A 237 6.62 -19.06 -5.15
#